data_0b2c11b432739708bcf653038bac584e
#
_entry.id   0b2c11b432739708bcf653038bac584e
#
_cell.length_a   1.000
_cell.length_b   1.000
_cell.length_c   1.000
_cell.angle_alpha   90.00
_cell.angle_beta   90.00
_cell.angle_gamma   90.00
#
_symmetry.space_group_name_H-M   'P 1'
#
loop_
_entity.id
_entity.type
_entity.pdbx_description
1 polymer ?
#
loop_
_entity_poly.entity_id
_entity_poly.type
_entity_poly.pdbx_seq_one_letter_code
_entity_poly.pdbx_strand_id
1 'polypeptide(L)'
;KKKAAALLGVSEVIFLDFGDGELEDDHAFRRELVYHIRRLKPNIVFTTDPFRSSFYIHRDHRITGLVTIDAVFPYARDRLHYPEHIADGLSGHNVDEVFFWGSEQPDIFIDISSVIDLKIESLLAHRSQIQDWVDEAGGDEAFGKRMKDMSQRSNRKFGVSYDHAEGFRRYGMRR
;
A
#
# COMPACT_ATOMS: atom_id res chain seq x y z
N LYS A 1 -9.72 8.34 -7.05
CA LYS A 1 -9.44 7.20 -6.15
C LYS A 1 -10.62 6.20 -6.11
N LYS A 2 -11.87 6.60 -5.81
CA LYS A 2 -13.04 5.69 -5.72
C LYS A 2 -13.26 4.84 -6.99
N LYS A 3 -13.09 5.41 -8.20
CA LYS A 3 -13.21 4.66 -9.47
C LYS A 3 -12.16 3.54 -9.57
N ALA A 4 -10.90 3.82 -9.24
CA ALA A 4 -9.84 2.81 -9.22
C ALA A 4 -10.12 1.70 -8.21
N ALA A 5 -10.56 2.07 -7.01
CA ALA A 5 -10.93 1.12 -5.97
C ALA A 5 -12.07 0.19 -6.41
N ALA A 6 -13.10 0.74 -7.05
CA ALA A 6 -14.21 -0.05 -7.58
C ALA A 6 -13.77 -1.07 -8.65
N LEU A 7 -12.87 -0.68 -9.55
CA LEU A 7 -12.29 -1.58 -10.55
C LEU A 7 -11.54 -2.77 -9.90
N LEU A 8 -10.85 -2.50 -8.79
CA LEU A 8 -10.10 -3.53 -8.06
C LEU A 8 -10.95 -4.34 -7.07
N GLY A 9 -12.26 -4.10 -6.99
CA GLY A 9 -13.15 -4.80 -6.06
C GLY A 9 -12.95 -4.44 -4.60
N VAL A 10 -12.37 -3.25 -4.31
CA VAL A 10 -12.18 -2.76 -2.94
C VAL A 10 -13.55 -2.46 -2.31
N SER A 11 -13.82 -3.08 -1.18
CA SER A 11 -15.11 -3.00 -0.50
C SER A 11 -15.36 -1.65 0.19
N GLU A 12 -14.30 -1.01 0.69
CA GLU A 12 -14.40 0.25 1.43
C GLU A 12 -13.19 1.16 1.14
N VAL A 13 -13.45 2.45 0.97
CA VAL A 13 -12.42 3.50 0.84
C VAL A 13 -12.64 4.54 1.94
N ILE A 14 -11.64 4.69 2.78
CA ILE A 14 -11.66 5.61 3.92
C ILE A 14 -10.69 6.75 3.64
N PHE A 15 -11.13 7.98 3.80
CA PHE A 15 -10.28 9.18 3.74
C PHE A 15 -10.09 9.69 5.16
N LEU A 16 -8.85 9.90 5.55
CA LEU A 16 -8.51 10.35 6.91
C LEU A 16 -8.34 11.88 7.01
N ASP A 17 -8.48 12.58 5.87
CA ASP A 17 -8.49 14.05 5.74
C ASP A 17 -7.26 14.78 6.32
N PHE A 18 -6.10 14.11 6.34
CA PHE A 18 -4.82 14.76 6.59
C PHE A 18 -4.34 15.52 5.35
N GLY A 19 -3.66 16.66 5.56
CA GLY A 19 -3.09 17.45 4.46
C GLY A 19 -1.95 16.74 3.75
N ASP A 20 -1.80 16.99 2.44
CA ASP A 20 -0.69 16.47 1.65
C ASP A 20 0.63 17.14 2.06
N GLY A 21 1.65 16.35 2.35
CA GLY A 21 2.94 16.79 2.89
C GLY A 21 2.93 17.10 4.39
N GLU A 22 1.80 16.94 5.08
CA GLU A 22 1.61 17.33 6.48
C GLU A 22 1.55 16.15 7.45
N LEU A 23 1.66 14.91 6.97
CA LEU A 23 1.61 13.75 7.87
C LEU A 23 2.75 13.81 8.90
N GLU A 24 2.39 13.62 10.14
CA GLU A 24 3.29 13.51 11.28
C GLU A 24 3.24 12.10 11.87
N ASP A 25 4.37 11.64 12.44
CA ASP A 25 4.36 10.47 13.31
C ASP A 25 3.87 10.92 14.70
N ASP A 26 2.56 11.06 14.82
CA ASP A 26 1.92 11.54 16.02
C ASP A 26 0.83 10.58 16.53
N HIS A 27 0.30 10.93 17.69
CA HIS A 27 -0.74 10.16 18.35
C HIS A 27 -2.05 10.13 17.53
N ALA A 28 -2.40 11.23 16.84
CA ALA A 28 -3.66 11.35 16.12
C ALA A 28 -3.68 10.44 14.89
N PHE A 29 -2.64 10.50 14.06
CA PHE A 29 -2.55 9.65 12.87
C PHE A 29 -2.45 8.16 13.24
N ARG A 30 -1.64 7.82 14.24
CA ARG A 30 -1.51 6.44 14.73
C ARG A 30 -2.84 5.92 15.27
N ARG A 31 -3.57 6.74 16.05
CA ARG A 31 -4.89 6.42 16.58
C ARG A 31 -5.88 6.01 15.48
N GLU A 32 -5.95 6.79 14.40
CA GLU A 32 -6.82 6.48 13.27
C GLU A 32 -6.47 5.14 12.62
N LEU A 33 -5.18 4.87 12.38
CA LEU A 33 -4.77 3.59 11.81
C LEU A 33 -5.10 2.42 12.74
N VAL A 34 -4.83 2.55 14.05
CA VAL A 34 -5.17 1.52 15.04
C VAL A 34 -6.68 1.28 15.11
N TYR A 35 -7.50 2.34 15.03
CA TYR A 35 -8.95 2.21 14.99
C TYR A 35 -9.40 1.36 13.81
N HIS A 36 -8.91 1.66 12.61
CA HIS A 36 -9.30 0.92 11.41
C HIS A 36 -8.76 -0.51 11.40
N ILE A 37 -7.55 -0.77 11.89
CA ILE A 37 -7.01 -2.13 12.04
C ILE A 37 -7.89 -2.95 12.99
N ARG A 38 -8.27 -2.40 14.13
CA ARG A 38 -9.16 -3.08 15.09
C ARG A 38 -10.56 -3.32 14.56
N ARG A 39 -11.08 -2.37 13.76
CA ARG A 39 -12.41 -2.46 13.15
C ARG A 39 -12.46 -3.47 12.01
N LEU A 40 -11.50 -3.42 11.10
CA LEU A 40 -11.47 -4.24 9.89
C LEU A 40 -10.87 -5.61 10.09
N LYS A 41 -10.05 -5.77 11.12
CA LYS A 41 -9.35 -7.03 11.50
C LYS A 41 -8.60 -7.68 10.32
N PRO A 42 -7.73 -6.96 9.60
CA PRO A 42 -7.03 -7.51 8.45
C PRO A 42 -6.01 -8.58 8.88
N ASN A 43 -5.89 -9.64 8.08
CA ASN A 43 -4.78 -10.59 8.21
C ASN A 43 -3.48 -10.01 7.66
N ILE A 44 -3.57 -9.26 6.56
CA ILE A 44 -2.45 -8.64 5.88
C ILE A 44 -2.68 -7.13 5.76
N VAL A 45 -1.64 -6.35 6.02
CA VAL A 45 -1.62 -4.91 5.81
C VAL A 45 -0.58 -4.58 4.74
N PHE A 46 -0.99 -3.81 3.72
CA PHE A 46 -0.08 -3.27 2.72
C PHE A 46 0.23 -1.82 3.05
N THR A 47 1.52 -1.46 3.04
CA THR A 47 1.95 -0.08 3.22
C THR A 47 3.19 0.21 2.38
N THR A 48 3.58 1.47 2.29
CA THR A 48 4.83 1.86 1.62
C THR A 48 6.05 1.41 2.42
N ASP A 49 7.14 1.01 1.74
CA ASP A 49 8.40 0.73 2.42
C ASP A 49 9.03 2.05 2.93
N PRO A 50 9.11 2.28 4.25
CA PRO A 50 9.68 3.50 4.80
C PRO A 50 11.22 3.51 4.80
N PHE A 51 11.86 2.38 4.50
CA PHE A 51 13.31 2.18 4.55
C PHE A 51 13.99 2.29 3.19
N ARG A 52 13.28 2.80 2.18
CA ARG A 52 13.87 3.06 0.86
C ARG A 52 15.01 4.08 0.98
N SER A 53 16.14 3.81 0.32
CA SER A 53 17.32 4.67 0.28
C SER A 53 17.40 5.54 -0.97
N SER A 54 16.73 5.12 -2.03
CA SER A 54 16.71 5.80 -3.32
C SER A 54 15.29 5.92 -3.86
N PHE A 55 15.13 6.69 -4.92
CA PHE A 55 13.93 6.87 -5.70
C PHE A 55 12.66 7.23 -4.90
N TYR A 56 12.21 8.47 -5.07
CA TYR A 56 10.94 9.02 -4.61
C TYR A 56 10.63 8.79 -3.12
N ILE A 57 11.43 9.45 -2.27
CA ILE A 57 11.20 9.47 -0.82
C ILE A 57 10.24 10.63 -0.51
N HIS A 58 8.93 10.45 -0.76
CA HIS A 58 7.94 11.41 -0.29
C HIS A 58 7.79 11.28 1.22
N ARG A 59 7.75 12.44 1.91
CA ARG A 59 7.60 12.49 3.37
C ARG A 59 6.42 11.64 3.86
N ASP A 60 5.25 11.84 3.27
CA ASP A 60 4.03 11.14 3.71
C ASP A 60 4.11 9.63 3.48
N HIS A 61 4.76 9.19 2.40
CA HIS A 61 4.98 7.75 2.18
C HIS A 61 5.84 7.16 3.30
N ARG A 62 6.91 7.85 3.70
CA ARG A 62 7.79 7.39 4.78
C ARG A 62 7.06 7.37 6.12
N ILE A 63 6.37 8.46 6.47
CA ILE A 63 5.60 8.55 7.71
C ILE A 63 4.49 7.50 7.75
N THR A 64 3.73 7.34 6.65
CA THR A 64 2.70 6.29 6.56
C THR A 64 3.28 4.91 6.81
N GLY A 65 4.42 4.58 6.19
CA GLY A 65 5.08 3.30 6.41
C GLY A 65 5.47 3.06 7.86
N LEU A 66 6.12 4.04 8.50
CA LEU A 66 6.55 3.95 9.90
C LEU A 66 5.35 3.84 10.85
N VAL A 67 4.40 4.75 10.73
CA VAL A 67 3.21 4.76 11.62
C VAL A 67 2.37 3.51 11.44
N THR A 68 2.31 2.94 10.22
CA THR A 68 1.60 1.67 9.97
C THR A 68 2.26 0.50 10.70
N ILE A 69 3.59 0.41 10.69
CA ILE A 69 4.32 -0.64 11.44
C ILE A 69 3.96 -0.56 12.92
N ASP A 70 4.06 0.62 13.50
CA ASP A 70 3.73 0.85 14.91
C ASP A 70 2.25 0.55 15.19
N ALA A 71 1.35 1.01 14.33
CA ALA A 71 -0.08 0.76 14.47
C ALA A 71 -0.39 -0.74 14.48
N VAL A 72 0.26 -1.53 13.60
CA VAL A 72 0.12 -2.99 13.57
C VAL A 72 0.68 -3.62 14.85
N PHE A 73 1.86 -3.20 15.27
CA PHE A 73 2.52 -3.71 16.47
C PHE A 73 3.37 -2.61 17.14
N PRO A 74 3.14 -2.35 18.45
CA PRO A 74 2.27 -3.11 19.37
C PRO A 74 0.82 -2.59 19.46
N TYR A 75 0.50 -1.43 18.87
CA TYR A 75 -0.67 -0.64 19.26
C TYR A 75 -2.03 -1.30 18.98
N ALA A 76 -2.24 -1.91 17.80
CA ALA A 76 -3.52 -2.55 17.49
C ALA A 76 -3.79 -3.78 18.36
N ARG A 77 -2.72 -4.51 18.73
CA ARG A 77 -2.79 -5.70 19.57
C ARG A 77 -3.04 -5.37 21.03
N ASP A 78 -2.32 -4.38 21.55
CA ASP A 78 -2.30 -4.07 22.99
C ASP A 78 -3.54 -3.26 23.37
N ARG A 79 -4.31 -3.80 24.33
CA ARG A 79 -5.56 -3.19 24.80
C ARG A 79 -5.35 -1.94 25.67
N LEU A 80 -4.14 -1.71 26.17
CA LEU A 80 -3.81 -0.53 27.00
C LEU A 80 -3.61 0.71 26.13
N HIS A 81 -3.28 0.53 24.85
CA HIS A 81 -3.21 1.65 23.91
C HIS A 81 -4.58 1.95 23.33
N TYR A 82 -4.94 3.23 23.29
CA TYR A 82 -6.23 3.73 22.82
C TYR A 82 -7.40 3.00 23.50
N PRO A 83 -7.52 3.10 24.84
CA PRO A 83 -8.55 2.40 25.61
C PRO A 83 -9.97 2.82 25.23
N GLU A 84 -10.14 4.03 24.66
CA GLU A 84 -11.41 4.49 24.10
C GLU A 84 -11.92 3.58 22.99
N HIS A 85 -11.05 3.02 22.15
CA HIS A 85 -11.48 2.06 21.12
C HIS A 85 -12.08 0.79 21.73
N ILE A 86 -11.53 0.37 22.88
CA ILE A 86 -12.05 -0.80 23.60
C ILE A 86 -13.39 -0.48 24.24
N ALA A 87 -13.52 0.73 24.80
CA ALA A 87 -14.79 1.22 25.38
C ALA A 87 -15.88 1.31 24.30
N ASP A 88 -15.53 1.65 23.06
CA ASP A 88 -16.43 1.68 21.89
C ASP A 88 -16.74 0.28 21.32
N GLY A 89 -16.31 -0.78 22.00
CA GLY A 89 -16.61 -2.18 21.63
C GLY A 89 -15.63 -2.83 20.66
N LEU A 90 -14.54 -2.15 20.28
CA LEU A 90 -13.49 -2.77 19.48
C LEU A 90 -12.61 -3.66 20.36
N SER A 91 -11.99 -4.67 19.76
CA SER A 91 -11.03 -5.55 20.43
C SER A 91 -9.62 -5.35 19.88
N GLY A 92 -8.61 -5.70 20.67
CA GLY A 92 -7.26 -5.83 20.15
C GLY A 92 -7.22 -6.81 18.97
N HIS A 93 -6.35 -6.55 17.99
CA HIS A 93 -6.23 -7.37 16.79
C HIS A 93 -4.75 -7.65 16.46
N ASN A 94 -4.48 -8.89 16.06
CA ASN A 94 -3.17 -9.32 15.55
C ASN A 94 -3.22 -9.38 14.03
N VAL A 95 -2.41 -8.57 13.37
CA VAL A 95 -2.11 -8.68 11.94
C VAL A 95 -1.08 -9.79 11.76
N ASP A 96 -1.26 -10.67 10.78
CA ASP A 96 -0.33 -11.77 10.54
C ASP A 96 0.94 -11.28 9.79
N GLU A 97 0.77 -10.41 8.79
CA GLU A 97 1.87 -9.95 7.92
C GLU A 97 1.68 -8.49 7.48
N VAL A 98 2.80 -7.80 7.29
CA VAL A 98 2.84 -6.50 6.62
C VAL A 98 3.62 -6.63 5.31
N PHE A 99 3.06 -6.15 4.22
CA PHE A 99 3.68 -6.12 2.90
C PHE A 99 4.05 -4.70 2.53
N PHE A 100 5.34 -4.46 2.36
CA PHE A 100 5.87 -3.18 1.92
C PHE A 100 5.94 -3.13 0.40
N TRP A 101 5.14 -2.26 -0.22
CA TRP A 101 5.27 -1.96 -1.64
C TRP A 101 6.34 -0.90 -1.91
N GLY A 102 6.89 -0.90 -3.12
CA GLY A 102 7.96 0.01 -3.52
C GLY A 102 9.30 -0.26 -2.84
N SER A 103 9.50 -1.45 -2.29
CA SER A 103 10.76 -1.85 -1.69
C SER A 103 11.86 -2.02 -2.73
N GLU A 104 13.09 -1.63 -2.37
CA GLU A 104 14.29 -1.88 -3.16
C GLU A 104 14.80 -3.32 -2.99
N GLN A 105 14.30 -4.02 -1.97
CA GLN A 105 14.67 -5.38 -1.61
C GLN A 105 13.44 -6.28 -1.43
N PRO A 106 12.62 -6.45 -2.48
CA PRO A 106 11.47 -7.34 -2.40
C PRO A 106 11.91 -8.78 -2.19
N ASP A 107 11.21 -9.51 -1.34
CA ASP A 107 11.48 -10.92 -1.00
C ASP A 107 10.27 -11.84 -1.29
N ILE A 108 9.13 -11.27 -1.68
CA ILE A 108 7.96 -11.99 -2.17
C ILE A 108 7.47 -11.36 -3.48
N PHE A 109 7.07 -12.22 -4.43
CA PHE A 109 6.56 -11.80 -5.72
C PHE A 109 5.22 -12.48 -5.97
N ILE A 110 4.22 -11.67 -6.29
CA ILE A 110 2.85 -12.13 -6.57
C ILE A 110 2.65 -12.08 -8.08
N ASP A 111 2.26 -13.21 -8.67
CA ASP A 111 1.91 -13.29 -10.09
C ASP A 111 0.63 -12.47 -10.35
N ILE A 112 0.75 -11.46 -11.19
CA ILE A 112 -0.36 -10.62 -11.64
C ILE A 112 -0.62 -10.72 -13.14
N SER A 113 -0.06 -11.76 -13.81
CA SER A 113 -0.14 -11.89 -15.26
C SER A 113 -1.58 -11.92 -15.77
N SER A 114 -2.48 -12.58 -15.03
CA SER A 114 -3.89 -12.65 -15.37
C SER A 114 -4.69 -11.36 -15.12
N VAL A 115 -4.15 -10.41 -14.36
CA VAL A 115 -4.84 -9.18 -13.96
C VAL A 115 -4.07 -7.91 -14.32
N ILE A 116 -3.01 -8.02 -15.11
CA ILE A 116 -2.17 -6.87 -15.50
C ILE A 116 -2.97 -5.77 -16.21
N ASP A 117 -3.94 -6.14 -17.04
CA ASP A 117 -4.79 -5.17 -17.72
C ASP A 117 -5.71 -4.43 -16.76
N LEU A 118 -6.27 -5.12 -15.76
CA LEU A 118 -7.05 -4.51 -14.70
C LEU A 118 -6.22 -3.53 -13.87
N LYS A 119 -4.97 -3.88 -13.57
CA LYS A 119 -4.02 -2.97 -12.92
C LYS A 119 -3.82 -1.70 -13.73
N ILE A 120 -3.58 -1.82 -15.04
CA ILE A 120 -3.39 -0.68 -15.94
C ILE A 120 -4.65 0.19 -15.98
N GLU A 121 -5.82 -0.41 -16.08
CA GLU A 121 -7.09 0.31 -16.06
C GLU A 121 -7.29 1.09 -14.75
N SER A 122 -6.93 0.47 -13.62
CA SER A 122 -7.00 1.14 -12.31
C SER A 122 -6.03 2.33 -12.21
N LEU A 123 -4.84 2.23 -12.79
CA LEU A 123 -3.90 3.35 -12.89
C LEU A 123 -4.47 4.47 -13.76
N LEU A 124 -5.01 4.14 -14.93
CA LEU A 124 -5.64 5.11 -15.83
C LEU A 124 -6.83 5.83 -15.19
N ALA A 125 -7.46 5.26 -14.17
CA ALA A 125 -8.50 5.95 -13.39
C ALA A 125 -7.95 7.10 -12.52
N HIS A 126 -6.64 7.23 -12.36
CA HIS A 126 -5.97 8.34 -11.66
C HIS A 126 -5.50 9.46 -12.61
N ARG A 127 -6.28 9.82 -13.62
CA ARG A 127 -5.93 10.77 -14.68
C ARG A 127 -5.21 12.03 -14.20
N SER A 128 -5.71 12.67 -13.15
CA SER A 128 -5.10 13.89 -12.60
C SER A 128 -3.67 13.73 -12.09
N GLN A 129 -3.21 12.49 -11.90
CA GLN A 129 -1.87 12.19 -11.40
C GLN A 129 -0.93 11.67 -12.48
N ILE A 130 -1.47 11.12 -13.57
CA ILE A 130 -0.68 10.40 -14.57
C ILE A 130 -0.84 10.95 -15.98
N GLN A 131 -1.63 12.01 -16.19
CA GLN A 131 -1.93 12.51 -17.54
C GLN A 131 -0.66 12.82 -18.32
N ASP A 132 0.31 13.49 -17.71
CA ASP A 132 1.58 13.83 -18.35
C ASP A 132 2.34 12.57 -18.83
N TRP A 133 2.33 11.50 -18.01
CA TRP A 133 2.99 10.24 -18.37
C TRP A 133 2.25 9.49 -19.49
N VAL A 134 0.93 9.62 -19.54
CA VAL A 134 0.10 9.06 -20.61
C VAL A 134 0.38 9.81 -21.93
N ASP A 135 0.45 11.13 -21.87
CA ASP A 135 0.73 11.98 -23.03
C ASP A 135 2.15 11.74 -23.57
N GLU A 136 3.15 11.67 -22.69
CA GLU A 136 4.54 11.30 -23.02
C GLU A 136 4.65 9.90 -23.66
N ALA A 137 3.79 8.96 -23.24
CA ALA A 137 3.77 7.62 -23.80
C ALA A 137 3.12 7.57 -25.20
N GLY A 138 2.30 8.56 -25.54
CA GLY A 138 1.53 8.60 -26.77
C GLY A 138 0.09 8.07 -26.64
N GLY A 139 -0.47 8.13 -25.45
CA GLY A 139 -1.86 7.77 -25.14
C GLY A 139 -2.00 6.51 -24.28
N ASP A 140 -3.25 6.13 -23.98
CA ASP A 140 -3.59 5.06 -23.03
C ASP A 140 -3.00 3.70 -23.40
N GLU A 141 -3.09 3.32 -24.67
CA GLU A 141 -2.58 2.03 -25.15
C GLU A 141 -1.07 1.94 -25.03
N ALA A 142 -0.36 3.01 -25.45
CA ALA A 142 1.09 3.09 -25.36
C ALA A 142 1.57 3.14 -23.89
N PHE A 143 0.84 3.84 -23.03
CA PHE A 143 1.07 3.82 -21.58
C PHE A 143 0.90 2.40 -21.02
N GLY A 144 -0.17 1.69 -21.36
CA GLY A 144 -0.39 0.31 -20.95
C GLY A 144 0.76 -0.62 -21.35
N LYS A 145 1.21 -0.52 -22.63
CA LYS A 145 2.38 -1.25 -23.09
C LYS A 145 3.64 -0.93 -22.29
N ARG A 146 3.90 0.35 -22.03
CA ARG A 146 5.03 0.80 -21.20
C ARG A 146 4.99 0.19 -19.79
N MET A 147 3.80 0.11 -19.17
CA MET A 147 3.63 -0.52 -17.84
C MET A 147 3.93 -2.02 -17.87
N LYS A 148 3.46 -2.74 -18.89
CA LYS A 148 3.80 -4.16 -19.09
C LYS A 148 5.29 -4.37 -19.26
N ASP A 149 5.95 -3.58 -20.09
CA ASP A 149 7.40 -3.64 -20.31
C ASP A 149 8.21 -3.34 -19.05
N MET A 150 7.74 -2.40 -18.22
CA MET A 150 8.36 -2.10 -16.93
C MET A 150 8.24 -3.27 -15.94
N SER A 151 7.07 -3.89 -15.85
CA SER A 151 6.84 -5.08 -15.03
C SER A 151 7.79 -6.22 -15.44
N GLN A 152 7.89 -6.52 -16.74
CA GLN A 152 8.79 -7.56 -17.23
C GLN A 152 10.29 -7.25 -16.97
N ARG A 153 10.68 -5.98 -17.09
CA ARG A 153 12.06 -5.57 -16.76
C ARG A 153 12.35 -5.76 -15.28
N SER A 154 11.41 -5.41 -14.40
CA SER A 154 11.51 -5.63 -12.97
C SER A 154 11.65 -7.11 -12.65
N ASN A 155 10.81 -7.97 -13.25
CA ASN A 155 10.86 -9.42 -13.07
C ASN A 155 12.24 -9.98 -13.45
N ARG A 156 12.79 -9.56 -14.60
CA ARG A 156 14.15 -9.98 -15.01
C ARG A 156 15.23 -9.55 -14.03
N LYS A 157 15.13 -8.32 -13.48
CA LYS A 157 16.09 -7.80 -12.49
C LYS A 157 16.13 -8.66 -11.24
N PHE A 158 14.99 -9.19 -10.81
CA PHE A 158 14.88 -10.00 -9.60
C PHE A 158 14.83 -11.52 -9.85
N GLY A 159 15.02 -11.96 -11.09
CA GLY A 159 15.02 -13.39 -11.45
C GLY A 159 13.65 -14.06 -11.31
N VAL A 160 12.57 -13.30 -11.47
CA VAL A 160 11.19 -13.79 -11.36
C VAL A 160 10.73 -14.37 -12.68
N SER A 161 10.13 -15.57 -12.65
CA SER A 161 9.71 -16.32 -13.86
C SER A 161 8.29 -16.02 -14.34
N TYR A 162 7.50 -15.21 -13.62
CA TYR A 162 6.17 -14.79 -14.07
C TYR A 162 6.28 -13.78 -15.21
N ASP A 163 5.26 -13.75 -16.10
CA ASP A 163 5.18 -12.73 -17.14
C ASP A 163 5.07 -11.34 -16.54
N HIS A 164 4.19 -11.19 -15.54
CA HIS A 164 4.03 -9.98 -14.74
C HIS A 164 3.92 -10.30 -13.26
N ALA A 165 4.66 -9.59 -12.43
CA ALA A 165 4.60 -9.74 -10.98
C ALA A 165 4.68 -8.39 -10.26
N GLU A 166 4.14 -8.36 -9.05
CA GLU A 166 4.40 -7.31 -8.06
C GLU A 166 5.31 -7.83 -6.96
N GLY A 167 6.37 -7.08 -6.69
CA GLY A 167 7.32 -7.41 -5.63
C GLY A 167 7.00 -6.63 -4.35
N PHE A 168 7.04 -7.32 -3.22
CA PHE A 168 6.86 -6.77 -1.89
C PHE A 168 7.99 -7.24 -0.98
N ARG A 169 8.31 -6.45 0.03
CA ARG A 169 9.09 -6.93 1.16
C ARG A 169 8.12 -7.36 2.25
N ARG A 170 8.18 -8.64 2.62
CA ARG A 170 7.29 -9.21 3.62
C ARG A 170 7.87 -9.08 5.02
N TYR A 171 7.04 -8.63 5.93
CA TYR A 171 7.35 -8.57 7.35
C TYR A 171 6.36 -9.43 8.13
N GLY A 172 6.79 -10.64 8.52
CA GLY A 172 5.98 -11.54 9.35
C GLY A 172 5.95 -11.06 10.79
N MET A 173 4.76 -10.93 11.35
CA MET A 173 4.59 -10.63 12.76
C MET A 173 4.67 -11.92 13.57
N ARG A 174 5.54 -11.95 14.58
CA ARG A 174 5.59 -13.08 15.49
C ARG A 174 4.28 -13.13 16.29
N ARG A 175 3.62 -14.28 16.25
CA ARG A 175 2.47 -14.59 17.10
C ARG A 175 2.87 -14.69 18.57
#